data_293e667988176027250adc6bafac4c49
#
_entry.id   293e667988176027250adc6bafac4c49
#
_cell.length_a   1.000
_cell.length_b   1.000
_cell.length_c   1.000
_cell.angle_alpha   90.00
_cell.angle_beta   90.00
_cell.angle_gamma   90.00
#
_symmetry.space_group_name_H-M   'P 1'
#
loop_
_entity.id
_entity.type
_entity.pdbx_description
1 polymer ?
#
loop_
_entity_poly.entity_id
_entity_poly.type
_entity_poly.pdbx_seq_one_letter_code
_entity_poly.pdbx_strand_id
1 'polypeptide(L)'
;MWALISGLGRVSKTLVWDRESAIGGTGKLTPVAAAFAGTLATRIRLAPPRDPEFKGVVERNNGFFETSFLPGRHFASPADFNDQLAEWLTTRANTRTVRAIRGRPVDMFETDRQAMTPLPPVDPQVGLTHRIRLAGTTTCASTPTTTPSTPG
;
A
#
# COMPACT_ATOMS: atom_id res chain seq x y z
N MET A 1 -2.39 -0.03 -2.96
CA MET A 1 -1.53 -0.94 -2.15
C MET A 1 -0.51 -1.71 -2.99
N TRP A 2 -0.91 -2.41 -4.08
CA TRP A 2 0.05 -3.15 -4.91
C TRP A 2 1.20 -2.29 -5.42
N ALA A 3 0.92 -1.09 -5.95
CA ALA A 3 1.95 -0.17 -6.43
C ALA A 3 3.02 0.18 -5.37
N LEU A 4 2.63 0.28 -4.10
CA LEU A 4 3.57 0.52 -3.01
C LEU A 4 4.44 -0.71 -2.72
N ILE A 5 3.84 -1.90 -2.70
CA ILE A 5 4.54 -3.16 -2.44
C ILE A 5 5.52 -3.47 -3.58
N SER A 6 5.08 -3.31 -4.83
CA SER A 6 5.95 -3.49 -6.00
C SER A 6 7.10 -2.48 -6.04
N GLY A 7 6.84 -1.22 -5.65
CA GLY A 7 7.88 -0.20 -5.51
C GLY A 7 8.94 -0.52 -4.45
N LEU A 8 8.56 -1.23 -3.36
CA LEU A 8 9.52 -1.76 -2.37
C LEU A 8 10.33 -2.96 -2.90
N GLY A 9 9.84 -3.64 -3.94
CA GLY A 9 10.46 -4.83 -4.51
C GLY A 9 10.41 -6.08 -3.62
N ARG A 10 9.69 -6.03 -2.51
CA ARG A 10 9.56 -7.10 -1.51
C ARG A 10 8.22 -7.00 -0.79
N VAL A 11 7.80 -8.11 -0.19
CA VAL A 11 6.56 -8.20 0.59
C VAL A 11 6.87 -8.39 2.07
N SER A 12 6.29 -7.56 2.93
CA SER A 12 6.35 -7.76 4.37
C SER A 12 5.63 -9.05 4.77
N LYS A 13 6.18 -9.79 5.74
CA LYS A 13 5.55 -11.00 6.29
C LYS A 13 4.19 -10.73 6.93
N THR A 14 3.98 -9.51 7.42
CA THR A 14 2.72 -9.07 8.03
C THR A 14 2.40 -7.65 7.59
N LEU A 15 1.21 -7.45 7.08
CA LEU A 15 0.62 -6.14 6.83
C LEU A 15 -0.34 -5.83 7.96
N VAL A 16 -0.21 -4.65 8.52
CA VAL A 16 -1.12 -4.17 9.56
C VAL A 16 -2.12 -3.22 8.92
N TRP A 17 -3.40 -3.47 9.15
CA TRP A 17 -4.48 -2.70 8.55
C TRP A 17 -5.51 -2.27 9.56
N ASP A 18 -6.13 -1.12 9.32
CA ASP A 18 -7.28 -0.68 10.11
C ASP A 18 -8.53 -1.52 9.79
N ARG A 19 -9.51 -1.47 10.69
CA ARG A 19 -10.79 -2.17 10.52
C ARG A 19 -11.75 -1.43 9.59
N GLU A 20 -11.32 -1.21 8.37
CA GLU A 20 -12.21 -0.71 7.32
C GLU A 20 -13.16 -1.83 6.85
N SER A 21 -14.39 -1.46 6.49
CA SER A 21 -15.40 -2.42 6.03
C SER A 21 -14.93 -3.23 4.82
N ALA A 22 -14.17 -2.61 3.92
CA ALA A 22 -13.61 -3.25 2.74
C ALA A 22 -12.55 -4.31 3.04
N ILE A 23 -11.91 -4.24 4.20
CA ILE A 23 -10.81 -5.14 4.60
C ILE A 23 -11.27 -6.14 5.66
N GLY A 24 -11.95 -5.67 6.71
CA GLY A 24 -12.32 -6.52 7.83
C GLY A 24 -13.04 -5.80 8.96
N GLY A 25 -14.07 -5.00 8.65
CA GLY A 25 -14.83 -4.21 9.62
C GLY A 25 -15.44 -5.02 10.76
N THR A 26 -15.80 -6.29 10.50
CA THR A 26 -16.33 -7.24 11.50
C THR A 26 -15.25 -7.91 12.36
N GLY A 27 -13.96 -7.61 12.13
CA GLY A 27 -12.83 -8.30 12.76
C GLY A 27 -12.38 -9.56 12.04
N LYS A 28 -13.03 -9.93 10.93
CA LYS A 28 -12.61 -11.00 10.02
C LYS A 28 -12.29 -10.39 8.67
N LEU A 29 -11.24 -10.88 8.02
CA LEU A 29 -10.88 -10.43 6.68
C LEU A 29 -12.00 -10.73 5.68
N THR A 30 -12.24 -9.79 4.79
CA THR A 30 -13.10 -10.03 3.63
C THR A 30 -12.45 -11.06 2.69
N PRO A 31 -13.22 -11.81 1.88
CA PRO A 31 -12.66 -12.75 0.92
C PRO A 31 -11.65 -12.11 -0.03
N VAL A 32 -11.87 -10.87 -0.44
CA VAL A 32 -10.97 -10.11 -1.32
C VAL A 32 -9.64 -9.81 -0.61
N ALA A 33 -9.70 -9.34 0.63
CA ALA A 33 -8.50 -9.08 1.42
C ALA A 33 -7.72 -10.38 1.72
N ALA A 34 -8.42 -11.48 1.99
CA ALA A 34 -7.80 -12.79 2.20
C ALA A 34 -7.12 -13.32 0.93
N ALA A 35 -7.77 -13.19 -0.24
CA ALA A 35 -7.19 -13.58 -1.52
C ALA A 35 -5.95 -12.75 -1.85
N PHE A 36 -6.00 -11.43 -1.65
CA PHE A 36 -4.85 -10.54 -1.81
C PHE A 36 -3.68 -10.95 -0.91
N ALA A 37 -3.94 -11.22 0.38
CA ALA A 37 -2.93 -11.69 1.30
C ALA A 37 -2.34 -13.05 0.89
N GLY A 38 -3.17 -13.96 0.40
CA GLY A 38 -2.75 -15.28 -0.11
C GLY A 38 -1.82 -15.16 -1.31
N THR A 39 -2.16 -14.32 -2.29
CA THR A 39 -1.31 -14.08 -3.47
C THR A 39 0.07 -13.51 -3.09
N LEU A 40 0.11 -12.65 -2.09
CA LEU A 40 1.36 -12.04 -1.61
C LEU A 40 2.12 -12.93 -0.62
N ALA A 41 1.60 -14.08 -0.22
CA ALA A 41 2.13 -14.92 0.85
C ALA A 41 2.40 -14.12 2.14
N THR A 42 1.50 -13.17 2.47
CA THR A 42 1.59 -12.30 3.66
C THR A 42 0.41 -12.52 4.59
N ARG A 43 0.54 -12.07 5.83
CA ARG A 43 -0.55 -12.06 6.80
C ARG A 43 -1.10 -10.66 6.94
N ILE A 44 -2.43 -10.50 6.93
CA ILE A 44 -3.06 -9.24 7.31
C ILE A 44 -3.46 -9.34 8.79
N ARG A 45 -2.94 -8.43 9.60
CA ARG A 45 -3.35 -8.25 10.99
C ARG A 45 -4.21 -7.00 11.09
N LEU A 46 -5.44 -7.17 11.53
CA LEU A 46 -6.33 -6.04 11.79
C LEU A 46 -5.94 -5.36 13.09
N ALA A 47 -5.90 -4.04 13.07
CA ALA A 47 -5.65 -3.24 14.26
C ALA A 47 -6.68 -3.56 15.36
N PRO A 48 -6.29 -3.59 16.65
CA PRO A 48 -7.23 -3.71 17.74
C PRO A 48 -8.23 -2.55 17.72
N PRO A 49 -9.51 -2.78 18.11
CA PRO A 49 -10.46 -1.69 18.19
C PRO A 49 -10.07 -0.73 19.32
N ARG A 50 -10.13 0.57 19.05
CA ARG A 50 -9.88 1.64 20.05
C ARG A 50 -8.50 1.59 20.71
N ASP A 51 -7.48 1.13 19.99
CA ASP A 51 -6.10 1.15 20.48
C ASP A 51 -5.34 2.34 19.86
N PRO A 52 -5.19 3.46 20.60
CA PRO A 52 -4.51 4.64 20.08
C PRO A 52 -3.01 4.44 19.91
N GLU A 53 -2.37 3.57 20.70
CA GLU A 53 -0.93 3.32 20.59
C GLU A 53 -0.58 2.62 19.28
N PHE A 54 -1.47 1.76 18.81
CA PHE A 54 -1.32 1.04 17.56
C PHE A 54 -1.30 1.96 16.33
N LYS A 55 -2.03 3.07 16.39
CA LYS A 55 -2.07 4.09 15.34
C LYS A 55 -0.99 5.16 15.46
N GLY A 56 -0.37 5.29 16.62
CA GLY A 56 0.56 6.38 16.92
C GLY A 56 1.77 6.50 15.97
N VAL A 57 2.20 5.40 15.34
CA VAL A 57 3.26 5.44 14.32
C VAL A 57 2.72 6.03 13.01
N VAL A 58 1.53 5.62 12.59
CA VAL A 58 0.88 6.10 11.36
C VAL A 58 0.54 7.57 11.49
N GLU A 59 -0.04 7.99 12.61
CA GLU A 59 -0.40 9.38 12.89
C GLU A 59 0.84 10.30 12.90
N ARG A 60 1.94 9.86 13.53
CA ARG A 60 3.20 10.61 13.49
C ARG A 60 3.78 10.75 12.09
N ASN A 61 3.69 9.70 11.28
CA ASN A 61 4.16 9.75 9.90
C ASN A 61 3.26 10.65 9.05
N ASN A 62 1.93 10.62 9.24
CA ASN A 62 1.00 11.53 8.58
C ASN A 62 1.28 12.98 8.99
N GLY A 63 1.44 13.28 10.27
CA GLY A 63 1.80 14.60 10.74
C GLY A 63 3.16 15.09 10.21
N PHE A 64 4.15 14.19 10.08
CA PHE A 64 5.43 14.53 9.45
C PHE A 64 5.26 14.81 7.94
N PHE A 65 4.45 14.06 7.24
CA PHE A 65 4.14 14.30 5.84
C PHE A 65 3.44 15.66 5.66
N GLU A 66 2.41 15.93 6.43
CA GLU A 66 1.63 17.16 6.38
C GLU A 66 2.48 18.40 6.70
N THR A 67 3.42 18.29 7.64
CA THR A 67 4.23 19.43 8.08
C THR A 67 5.53 19.61 7.31
N SER A 68 6.04 18.58 6.65
CA SER A 68 7.35 18.62 5.98
C SER A 68 7.29 18.48 4.46
N PHE A 69 6.25 17.84 3.92
CA PHE A 69 6.11 17.67 2.47
C PHE A 69 5.16 18.67 1.85
N LEU A 70 3.97 18.85 2.42
CA LEU A 70 2.92 19.68 1.81
C LEU A 70 3.22 21.20 1.80
N PRO A 71 3.84 21.80 2.84
CA PRO A 71 3.96 23.25 2.91
C PRO A 71 4.76 23.82 1.74
N GLY A 72 4.19 24.88 1.12
CA GLY A 72 4.83 25.61 0.03
C GLY A 72 4.91 24.89 -1.31
N ARG A 73 4.31 23.72 -1.45
CA ARG A 73 4.27 22.99 -2.73
C ARG A 73 2.99 23.28 -3.50
N HIS A 74 3.15 23.26 -4.81
CA HIS A 74 2.05 23.29 -5.78
C HIS A 74 2.12 22.04 -6.64
N PHE A 75 0.97 21.45 -6.91
CA PHE A 75 0.86 20.22 -7.70
C PHE A 75 0.02 20.49 -8.95
N ALA A 76 0.62 20.31 -10.11
CA ALA A 76 -0.06 20.51 -11.39
C ALA A 76 -0.98 19.34 -11.74
N SER A 77 -0.67 18.14 -11.24
CA SER A 77 -1.41 16.91 -11.53
C SER A 77 -1.16 15.86 -10.43
N PRO A 78 -1.95 14.77 -10.37
CA PRO A 78 -1.64 13.62 -9.53
C PRO A 78 -0.29 12.97 -9.84
N ALA A 79 0.14 12.99 -11.10
CA ALA A 79 1.47 12.48 -11.49
C ALA A 79 2.58 13.36 -10.90
N ASP A 80 2.50 14.67 -11.09
CA ASP A 80 3.44 15.63 -10.50
C ASP A 80 3.51 15.53 -8.96
N PHE A 81 2.36 15.31 -8.29
CA PHE A 81 2.34 15.04 -6.86
C PHE A 81 3.17 13.80 -6.50
N ASN A 82 2.98 12.70 -7.25
CA ASN A 82 3.70 11.46 -7.00
C ASN A 82 5.21 11.59 -7.26
N ASP A 83 5.60 12.33 -8.29
CA ASP A 83 7.01 12.58 -8.62
C ASP A 83 7.69 13.42 -7.53
N GLN A 84 7.06 14.51 -7.11
CA GLN A 84 7.55 15.32 -6.00
C GLN A 84 7.60 14.55 -4.67
N LEU A 85 6.64 13.65 -4.43
CA LEU A 85 6.63 12.78 -3.25
C LEU A 85 7.78 11.78 -3.31
N ALA A 86 8.03 11.14 -4.45
CA ALA A 86 9.12 10.19 -4.63
C ALA A 86 10.48 10.87 -4.41
N GLU A 87 10.70 12.05 -4.96
CA GLU A 87 11.89 12.84 -4.73
C GLU A 87 12.08 13.19 -3.24
N TRP A 88 11.02 13.68 -2.59
CA TRP A 88 11.08 14.02 -1.18
C TRP A 88 11.35 12.80 -0.29
N LEU A 89 10.76 11.64 -0.59
CA LEU A 89 11.02 10.41 0.13
C LEU A 89 12.50 10.01 0.05
N THR A 90 13.10 10.09 -1.14
CA THR A 90 14.49 9.69 -1.35
C THR A 90 15.49 10.69 -0.80
N THR A 91 15.21 12.00 -0.92
CA THR A 91 16.18 13.05 -0.56
C THR A 91 16.05 13.53 0.89
N ARG A 92 14.86 13.42 1.49
CA ARG A 92 14.57 13.98 2.81
C ARG A 92 14.04 12.97 3.82
N ALA A 93 12.92 12.30 3.51
CA ALA A 93 12.23 11.49 4.50
C ALA A 93 13.04 10.27 4.93
N ASN A 94 13.61 9.54 3.97
CA ASN A 94 14.33 8.30 4.24
C ASN A 94 15.79 8.51 4.67
N THR A 95 16.35 9.70 4.43
CA THR A 95 17.72 10.04 4.79
C THR A 95 17.86 10.71 6.15
N ARG A 96 16.75 11.19 6.74
CA ARG A 96 16.76 11.80 8.06
C ARG A 96 17.05 10.79 9.17
N THR A 97 17.70 11.21 10.23
CA THR A 97 17.82 10.42 11.46
C THR A 97 16.49 10.41 12.21
N VAL A 98 15.92 9.25 12.42
CA VAL A 98 14.68 9.05 13.17
C VAL A 98 15.01 8.55 14.57
N ARG A 99 14.66 9.34 15.60
CA ARG A 99 15.01 9.07 16.99
C ARG A 99 14.47 7.72 17.49
N ALA A 100 13.26 7.35 17.09
CA ALA A 100 12.60 6.11 17.51
C ALA A 100 13.36 4.84 17.07
N ILE A 101 13.99 4.88 15.90
CA ILE A 101 14.76 3.76 15.36
C ILE A 101 16.27 3.98 15.50
N ARG A 102 16.69 5.12 16.06
CA ARG A 102 18.11 5.52 16.25
C ARG A 102 18.95 5.43 14.97
N GLY A 103 18.34 5.67 13.81
CA GLY A 103 19.00 5.53 12.52
C GLY A 103 18.25 6.21 11.40
N ARG A 104 18.78 6.07 10.20
CA ARG A 104 18.11 6.56 8.98
C ARG A 104 17.31 5.40 8.37
N PRO A 105 16.05 5.62 7.96
CA PRO A 105 15.24 4.59 7.33
C PRO A 105 15.94 3.90 6.14
N VAL A 106 16.66 4.65 5.32
CA VAL A 106 17.37 4.11 4.15
C VAL A 106 18.43 3.07 4.54
N ASP A 107 19.16 3.29 5.62
CA ASP A 107 20.22 2.37 6.06
C ASP A 107 19.64 1.09 6.70
N MET A 108 18.49 1.21 7.35
CA MET A 108 17.84 0.08 8.02
C MET A 108 17.00 -0.76 7.06
N PHE A 109 16.54 -0.15 5.95
CA PHE A 109 15.67 -0.83 5.00
C PHE A 109 16.31 -2.08 4.38
N GLU A 110 17.63 -2.07 4.16
CA GLU A 110 18.31 -3.23 3.59
C GLU A 110 18.26 -4.46 4.53
N THR A 111 18.39 -4.24 5.81
CA THR A 111 18.22 -5.30 6.82
C THR A 111 16.77 -5.83 6.83
N ASP A 112 15.79 -4.93 6.81
CA ASP A 112 14.38 -5.31 6.76
C ASP A 112 14.05 -6.06 5.46
N ARG A 113 14.59 -5.60 4.34
CA ARG A 113 14.41 -6.20 3.02
C ARG A 113 14.88 -7.65 2.96
N GLN A 114 15.96 -8.00 3.64
CA GLN A 114 16.44 -9.38 3.73
C GLN A 114 15.46 -10.29 4.48
N ALA A 115 14.71 -9.74 5.43
CA ALA A 115 13.70 -10.46 6.19
C ALA A 115 12.35 -10.57 5.48
N MET A 116 12.13 -9.81 4.40
CA MET A 116 10.91 -9.81 3.58
C MET A 116 10.89 -10.96 2.57
N THR A 117 9.70 -11.31 2.09
CA THR A 117 9.52 -12.30 1.02
C THR A 117 9.65 -11.67 -0.37
N PRO A 118 10.09 -12.42 -1.40
CA PRO A 118 10.07 -11.93 -2.78
C PRO A 118 8.67 -11.54 -3.23
N LEU A 119 8.58 -10.68 -4.26
CA LEU A 119 7.32 -10.42 -4.94
C LEU A 119 6.80 -11.72 -5.58
N PRO A 120 5.47 -11.90 -5.65
CA PRO A 120 4.88 -13.04 -6.34
C PRO A 120 5.20 -12.96 -7.84
N PRO A 121 5.28 -14.12 -8.51
CA PRO A 121 5.56 -14.17 -9.96
C PRO A 121 4.39 -13.63 -10.80
N VAL A 122 3.21 -13.52 -10.20
CA VAL A 122 1.99 -12.99 -10.83
C VAL A 122 1.44 -11.89 -9.94
N ASP A 123 1.11 -10.76 -10.55
CA ASP A 123 0.52 -9.64 -9.83
C ASP A 123 -0.82 -10.02 -9.20
N PRO A 124 -1.07 -9.57 -7.97
CA PRO A 124 -2.38 -9.77 -7.35
C PRO A 124 -3.45 -9.04 -8.15
N GLN A 125 -4.59 -9.68 -8.31
CA GLN A 125 -5.76 -9.05 -8.93
C GLN A 125 -6.23 -7.90 -8.02
N VAL A 126 -6.08 -6.66 -8.50
CA VAL A 126 -6.54 -5.47 -7.80
C VAL A 126 -7.61 -4.81 -8.65
N GLY A 127 -8.83 -4.70 -8.12
CA GLY A 127 -9.96 -4.09 -8.82
C GLY A 127 -11.30 -4.52 -8.23
N LEU A 128 -12.34 -3.80 -8.58
CA LEU A 128 -13.72 -4.17 -8.26
C LEU A 128 -14.21 -5.15 -9.33
N THR A 129 -14.43 -6.39 -8.96
CA THR A 129 -15.07 -7.36 -9.84
C THR A 129 -16.57 -7.34 -9.59
N HIS A 130 -17.35 -6.85 -10.56
CA HIS A 130 -18.79 -6.92 -10.52
C HIS A 130 -19.28 -8.08 -11.36
N ARG A 131 -20.05 -9.00 -10.76
CA ARG A 131 -20.84 -9.96 -11.51
C ARG A 131 -22.17 -9.33 -11.86
N ILE A 132 -22.37 -9.02 -13.12
CA ILE A 132 -23.65 -8.54 -13.64
C ILE A 132 -24.39 -9.75 -14.20
N ARG A 133 -25.58 -10.03 -13.68
CA ARG A 133 -26.50 -11.01 -14.27
C ARG A 133 -27.35 -10.25 -15.28
N LEU A 134 -27.12 -10.49 -16.55
CA LEU A 134 -28.01 -9.97 -17.60
C LEU A 134 -29.31 -10.78 -17.59
N ALA A 135 -30.44 -10.11 -17.64
CA ALA A 135 -31.73 -10.76 -17.78
C ALA A 135 -31.77 -11.48 -19.14
N GLY A 136 -31.83 -12.81 -19.12
CA GLY A 136 -31.81 -13.65 -20.32
C GLY A 136 -30.45 -14.25 -20.66
N THR A 137 -30.06 -15.29 -19.95
CA THR A 137 -29.18 -16.39 -20.32
C THR A 137 -27.68 -16.18 -20.65
N THR A 138 -27.05 -15.06 -20.47
CA THR A 138 -25.59 -15.01 -20.71
C THR A 138 -24.86 -14.33 -19.55
N THR A 139 -23.91 -15.05 -18.93
CA THR A 139 -23.02 -14.51 -17.94
C THR A 139 -21.78 -13.95 -18.65
N CYS A 140 -21.64 -12.64 -18.73
CA CYS A 140 -20.42 -12.01 -19.22
C CYS A 140 -19.54 -11.60 -18.04
N ALA A 141 -18.30 -12.06 -18.03
CA ALA A 141 -17.27 -11.57 -17.16
C ALA A 141 -16.59 -10.37 -17.86
N SER A 142 -16.69 -9.18 -17.29
CA SER A 142 -15.93 -8.04 -17.78
C SER A 142 -14.48 -8.18 -17.36
N THR A 143 -13.59 -8.41 -18.30
CA THR A 143 -12.15 -8.29 -18.12
C THR A 143 -11.78 -6.83 -17.94
N PRO A 144 -10.89 -6.48 -17.01
CA PRO A 144 -10.37 -5.11 -16.92
C PRO A 144 -9.63 -4.77 -18.21
N THR A 145 -10.01 -3.68 -18.84
CA THR A 145 -9.31 -3.13 -20.01
C THR A 145 -7.96 -2.62 -19.55
N THR A 146 -6.91 -3.38 -19.83
CA THR A 146 -5.53 -2.91 -19.72
C THR A 146 -5.28 -2.00 -20.90
N THR A 147 -5.14 -0.70 -20.66
CA THR A 147 -4.73 0.26 -21.69
C THR A 147 -3.27 -0.03 -22.04
N PRO A 148 -2.91 -0.39 -23.28
CA PRO A 148 -1.50 -0.54 -23.63
C PRO A 148 -0.84 0.84 -23.65
N SER A 149 0.23 1.01 -22.88
CA SER A 149 1.13 2.14 -22.99
C SER A 149 1.86 2.02 -24.33
N THR A 150 1.63 2.95 -25.23
CA THR A 150 2.37 3.10 -26.47
C THR A 150 3.73 3.71 -26.15
N PRO A 151 4.86 3.09 -26.53
CA PRO A 151 6.15 3.77 -26.48
C PRO A 151 6.27 4.73 -27.67
N GLY A 152 6.52 6.00 -27.37
CA GLY A 152 6.93 7.05 -28.30
C GLY A 152 8.28 7.59 -27.90
#